data_08e7a690dc773a48e4c37dde0ace9fd4
#
_entry.id   08e7a690dc773a48e4c37dde0ace9fd4
#
_cell.length_a   1.000
_cell.length_b   1.000
_cell.length_c   1.000
_cell.angle_alpha   90.00
_cell.angle_beta   90.00
_cell.angle_gamma   90.00
#
_symmetry.space_group_name_H-M   'P 1'
#
loop_
_entity.id
_entity.type
_entity.pdbx_description
1 polymer ?
#
loop_
_entity_poly.entity_id
_entity_poly.type
_entity_poly.pdbx_seq_one_letter_code
_entity_poly.pdbx_strand_id
1 'polypeptide(L)'
;MSSKQNFLKAVLSAAALAGALGAAGQAQAAATIIINNITAPGVGFNDTTAAAPLGGNTGVTLGEQRLIAFTYAANLWGATLTSNQPIIINAQFTPLTCSAASGVLGSAGATNIFANFASAPKANTWYSYALANKISGLYQGTANAAQINANFNANLGSATGGNTNGVPTVPTAGCLTGTFFYLGLDGQHGTNTDFVSVLLHEMGHGLGFQTFTSGTTGNFNGGSFPSIWDHYLFGVTAGKLWKDMTPAERVASAISLDKLVWTGPLVNAAVPNVLRFGLTGATISGPAAGLAAGTVRVGEASFGAPLGNTPVVGEVLPIVEQTPGAGAGCEPFNAANSVGLTGKIALISRGVCGFAIKVKNAQNAGAKAVMIADNAAENAIVPSGLGGSDPTVTIPAVRIFLSDGNNLREATRRRSRTGSGVFVSLGIVIAQYAGADALGRAQMFVPNPFQGGSSVSHFDTTMTRNQLMEPAINGDLTQSLIPPLDMTFPLLQDIGW
;
A
#
# COMPACT_ATOMS: atom_id res chain seq x y z
N MET A 1 -56.89 -0.12 47.89
CA MET A 1 -55.64 0.44 47.31
C MET A 1 -54.71 -0.61 46.73
N SER A 2 -55.00 -1.92 46.84
CA SER A 2 -54.06 -3.00 46.42
C SER A 2 -54.14 -3.43 44.94
N SER A 3 -55.29 -3.23 44.24
CA SER A 3 -55.47 -3.78 42.86
C SER A 3 -54.85 -2.91 41.76
N LYS A 4 -54.78 -1.59 41.96
CA LYS A 4 -54.16 -0.68 40.97
C LYS A 4 -52.61 -0.78 40.91
N GLN A 5 -51.95 -1.12 42.01
CA GLN A 5 -50.47 -1.29 42.02
C GLN A 5 -50.05 -2.56 41.31
N ASN A 6 -50.84 -3.63 41.36
CA ASN A 6 -50.50 -4.91 40.68
C ASN A 6 -50.72 -4.80 39.15
N PHE A 7 -51.68 -4.00 38.69
CA PHE A 7 -51.90 -3.78 37.25
C PHE A 7 -50.77 -2.95 36.63
N LEU A 8 -50.27 -1.94 37.35
CA LEU A 8 -49.15 -1.10 36.87
C LEU A 8 -47.82 -1.87 36.78
N LYS A 9 -47.59 -2.79 37.74
CA LYS A 9 -46.40 -3.64 37.69
C LYS A 9 -46.47 -4.68 36.57
N ALA A 10 -47.62 -5.22 36.22
CA ALA A 10 -47.81 -6.14 35.11
C ALA A 10 -47.63 -5.47 33.75
N VAL A 11 -48.09 -4.24 33.59
CA VAL A 11 -47.95 -3.46 32.34
C VAL A 11 -46.50 -3.02 32.15
N LEU A 12 -45.76 -2.62 33.19
CA LEU A 12 -44.34 -2.29 33.13
C LEU A 12 -43.47 -3.50 32.84
N SER A 13 -43.79 -4.66 33.36
CA SER A 13 -43.07 -5.93 33.06
C SER A 13 -43.28 -6.39 31.62
N ALA A 14 -44.50 -6.22 31.07
CA ALA A 14 -44.80 -6.57 29.67
C ALA A 14 -44.12 -5.62 28.68
N ALA A 15 -44.05 -4.32 28.99
CA ALA A 15 -43.35 -3.34 28.17
C ALA A 15 -41.82 -3.54 28.19
N ALA A 16 -41.22 -3.93 29.31
CA ALA A 16 -39.82 -4.28 29.42
C ALA A 16 -39.46 -5.56 28.65
N LEU A 17 -40.33 -6.56 28.60
CA LEU A 17 -40.14 -7.79 27.84
C LEU A 17 -40.30 -7.57 26.32
N ALA A 18 -41.22 -6.71 25.91
CA ALA A 18 -41.40 -6.32 24.49
C ALA A 18 -40.26 -5.46 23.98
N GLY A 19 -39.64 -4.61 24.83
CA GLY A 19 -38.47 -3.82 24.51
C GLY A 19 -37.17 -4.66 24.39
N ALA A 20 -37.07 -5.76 25.13
CA ALA A 20 -35.91 -6.67 25.06
C ALA A 20 -35.97 -7.62 23.85
N LEU A 21 -37.14 -7.90 23.28
CA LEU A 21 -37.33 -8.73 22.09
C LEU A 21 -37.07 -7.94 20.77
N GLY A 22 -37.08 -6.60 20.79
CA GLY A 22 -36.82 -5.74 19.65
C GLY A 22 -35.32 -5.43 19.40
N ALA A 23 -34.45 -5.80 20.36
CA ALA A 23 -33.01 -5.54 20.30
C ALA A 23 -32.15 -6.83 20.14
N ALA A 24 -32.80 -7.98 19.81
CA ALA A 24 -32.06 -9.12 19.28
C ALA A 24 -31.62 -8.74 17.84
N GLY A 25 -30.58 -7.92 17.71
CA GLY A 25 -29.84 -7.83 16.47
C GLY A 25 -29.52 -9.24 16.05
N GLN A 26 -29.95 -9.65 14.87
CA GLN A 26 -29.63 -10.97 14.34
C GLN A 26 -28.11 -11.06 14.36
N ALA A 27 -27.55 -11.92 15.19
CA ALA A 27 -26.15 -12.27 15.13
C ALA A 27 -25.93 -12.83 13.71
N GLN A 28 -25.36 -12.04 12.83
CA GLN A 28 -25.02 -12.52 11.50
C GLN A 28 -23.97 -13.61 11.65
N ALA A 29 -24.22 -14.76 11.01
CA ALA A 29 -23.28 -15.86 11.04
C ALA A 29 -21.95 -15.46 10.37
N ALA A 30 -20.85 -16.02 10.86
CA ALA A 30 -19.57 -15.97 10.17
C ALA A 30 -19.75 -16.42 8.70
N ALA A 31 -19.07 -15.75 7.77
CA ALA A 31 -19.26 -16.04 6.35
C ALA A 31 -18.68 -17.41 5.98
N THR A 32 -19.44 -18.21 5.22
CA THR A 32 -18.94 -19.44 4.61
C THR A 32 -18.32 -19.12 3.25
N ILE A 33 -17.04 -19.45 3.07
CA ILE A 33 -16.34 -19.28 1.79
C ILE A 33 -16.07 -20.65 1.20
N ILE A 34 -16.50 -20.85 -0.04
CA ILE A 34 -16.39 -22.13 -0.77
C ILE A 34 -15.42 -21.93 -1.94
N ILE A 35 -14.37 -22.75 -1.99
CA ILE A 35 -13.39 -22.74 -3.06
C ILE A 35 -13.85 -23.77 -4.11
N ASN A 36 -14.19 -23.28 -5.30
CA ASN A 36 -14.45 -24.10 -6.48
C ASN A 36 -13.17 -24.19 -7.32
N ASN A 37 -12.44 -25.29 -7.16
CA ASN A 37 -11.22 -25.53 -7.92
C ASN A 37 -11.55 -25.85 -9.39
N ILE A 38 -11.23 -24.92 -10.28
CA ILE A 38 -11.39 -25.08 -11.74
C ILE A 38 -10.06 -25.23 -12.49
N THR A 39 -8.97 -25.52 -11.75
CA THR A 39 -7.63 -25.72 -12.31
C THR A 39 -7.59 -27.01 -13.17
N ALA A 40 -6.85 -26.96 -14.28
CA ALA A 40 -6.60 -28.13 -15.11
C ALA A 40 -5.91 -29.27 -14.34
N PRO A 41 -6.10 -30.53 -14.71
CA PRO A 41 -5.41 -31.67 -14.11
C PRO A 41 -3.87 -31.51 -14.15
N GLY A 42 -3.20 -31.89 -13.07
CA GLY A 42 -1.74 -31.88 -12.97
C GLY A 42 -1.10 -30.51 -12.78
N VAL A 43 -1.90 -29.44 -12.59
CA VAL A 43 -1.39 -28.07 -12.42
C VAL A 43 -1.96 -27.47 -11.15
N GLY A 44 -1.27 -26.50 -10.58
CA GLY A 44 -1.76 -25.64 -9.50
C GLY A 44 -2.35 -26.41 -8.34
N PHE A 45 -3.66 -26.32 -8.13
CA PHE A 45 -4.37 -27.05 -7.07
C PHE A 45 -4.49 -28.56 -7.35
N ASN A 46 -4.23 -29.01 -8.57
CA ASN A 46 -4.22 -30.41 -8.97
C ASN A 46 -2.80 -30.93 -9.25
N ASP A 47 -1.77 -30.25 -8.77
CA ASP A 47 -0.35 -30.60 -8.92
C ASP A 47 -0.02 -31.76 -7.97
N THR A 48 0.34 -32.91 -8.55
CA THR A 48 0.68 -34.14 -7.80
C THR A 48 2.14 -34.25 -7.40
N THR A 49 2.96 -33.22 -7.67
CA THR A 49 4.36 -33.19 -7.27
C THR A 49 4.48 -33.34 -5.77
N ALA A 50 5.25 -34.31 -5.32
CA ALA A 50 5.45 -34.59 -3.91
C ALA A 50 6.10 -33.39 -3.19
N ALA A 51 5.59 -33.04 -2.02
CA ALA A 51 6.08 -31.96 -1.19
C ALA A 51 6.12 -32.39 0.28
N ALA A 52 7.12 -31.96 1.02
CA ALA A 52 7.15 -32.18 2.47
C ALA A 52 6.26 -31.17 3.20
N PRO A 53 5.59 -31.54 4.31
CA PRO A 53 4.88 -30.60 5.18
C PRO A 53 5.74 -29.41 5.57
N LEU A 54 5.16 -28.18 5.58
CA LEU A 54 5.88 -26.94 5.72
C LEU A 54 5.05 -25.91 6.52
N GLY A 55 5.62 -25.30 7.57
CA GLY A 55 5.04 -24.17 8.28
C GLY A 55 3.59 -24.40 8.75
N GLY A 56 3.30 -25.59 9.30
CA GLY A 56 1.95 -25.97 9.71
C GLY A 56 1.04 -26.48 8.58
N ASN A 57 1.46 -26.41 7.33
CA ASN A 57 0.75 -26.99 6.18
C ASN A 57 1.11 -28.50 6.06
N THR A 58 0.13 -29.37 6.20
CA THR A 58 0.30 -30.82 6.25
C THR A 58 0.19 -31.53 4.91
N GLY A 59 -0.06 -30.81 3.82
CA GLY A 59 -0.18 -31.38 2.47
C GLY A 59 1.10 -32.09 2.04
N VAL A 60 0.96 -33.20 1.33
CA VAL A 60 2.08 -34.05 0.86
C VAL A 60 2.32 -33.92 -0.65
N THR A 61 1.50 -33.10 -1.33
CA THR A 61 1.72 -32.64 -2.69
C THR A 61 1.61 -31.11 -2.77
N LEU A 62 2.19 -30.51 -3.81
CA LEU A 62 2.09 -29.06 -4.02
C LEU A 62 0.63 -28.61 -4.18
N GLY A 63 -0.20 -29.40 -4.86
CA GLY A 63 -1.63 -29.10 -5.02
C GLY A 63 -2.39 -29.10 -3.69
N GLU A 64 -2.15 -30.12 -2.85
CA GLU A 64 -2.73 -30.18 -1.50
C GLU A 64 -2.27 -28.99 -0.66
N GLN A 65 -0.99 -28.66 -0.66
CA GLN A 65 -0.48 -27.53 0.11
C GLN A 65 -1.12 -26.20 -0.34
N ARG A 66 -1.31 -25.99 -1.64
CA ARG A 66 -2.00 -24.79 -2.19
C ARG A 66 -3.47 -24.73 -1.76
N LEU A 67 -4.18 -25.85 -1.79
CA LEU A 67 -5.57 -25.92 -1.32
C LEU A 67 -5.70 -25.69 0.18
N ILE A 68 -4.78 -26.24 0.98
CA ILE A 68 -4.75 -26.02 2.44
C ILE A 68 -4.50 -24.54 2.73
N ALA A 69 -3.52 -23.91 2.06
CA ALA A 69 -3.26 -22.47 2.23
C ALA A 69 -4.47 -21.62 1.81
N PHE A 70 -5.17 -21.97 0.73
CA PHE A 70 -6.37 -21.26 0.31
C PHE A 70 -7.51 -21.43 1.32
N THR A 71 -7.71 -22.65 1.80
CA THR A 71 -8.72 -22.92 2.84
C THR A 71 -8.41 -22.12 4.11
N TYR A 72 -7.14 -22.02 4.49
CA TYR A 72 -6.71 -21.22 5.62
C TYR A 72 -7.04 -19.73 5.42
N ALA A 73 -6.71 -19.14 4.28
CA ALA A 73 -7.06 -17.76 3.95
C ALA A 73 -8.58 -17.54 3.91
N ALA A 74 -9.34 -18.50 3.34
CA ALA A 74 -10.80 -18.47 3.32
C ALA A 74 -11.38 -18.48 4.74
N ASN A 75 -10.79 -19.23 5.66
CA ASN A 75 -11.22 -19.28 7.06
C ASN A 75 -10.91 -17.95 7.79
N LEU A 76 -9.78 -17.30 7.50
CA LEU A 76 -9.48 -15.98 8.06
C LEU A 76 -10.51 -14.94 7.62
N TRP A 77 -10.85 -14.89 6.33
CA TRP A 77 -11.92 -14.03 5.83
C TRP A 77 -13.29 -14.44 6.40
N GLY A 78 -13.60 -15.74 6.42
CA GLY A 78 -14.86 -16.24 6.95
C GLY A 78 -15.09 -15.87 8.42
N ALA A 79 -14.04 -15.89 9.24
CA ALA A 79 -14.10 -15.47 10.63
C ALA A 79 -14.25 -13.95 10.80
N THR A 80 -13.80 -13.16 9.79
CA THR A 80 -13.83 -11.70 9.83
C THR A 80 -15.12 -11.12 9.27
N LEU A 81 -15.68 -11.74 8.22
CA LEU A 81 -16.88 -11.30 7.53
C LEU A 81 -18.15 -11.93 8.13
N THR A 82 -19.28 -11.26 7.90
CA THR A 82 -20.59 -11.81 8.19
C THR A 82 -21.44 -11.91 6.92
N SER A 83 -22.00 -13.08 6.63
CA SER A 83 -22.89 -13.28 5.48
C SER A 83 -23.77 -14.50 5.68
N ASN A 84 -25.07 -14.35 5.36
CA ASN A 84 -26.01 -15.47 5.35
C ASN A 84 -25.98 -16.24 4.01
N GLN A 85 -25.32 -15.68 2.99
CA GLN A 85 -25.11 -16.32 1.70
C GLN A 85 -23.67 -16.80 1.59
N PRO A 86 -23.42 -18.04 1.15
CA PRO A 86 -22.08 -18.52 0.87
C PRO A 86 -21.37 -17.65 -0.19
N ILE A 87 -20.08 -17.44 -0.02
CA ILE A 87 -19.22 -16.78 -0.97
C ILE A 87 -18.47 -17.87 -1.75
N ILE A 88 -18.77 -18.03 -3.03
CA ILE A 88 -18.18 -19.07 -3.88
C ILE A 88 -17.10 -18.42 -4.77
N ILE A 89 -15.90 -18.98 -4.72
CA ILE A 89 -14.73 -18.50 -5.46
C ILE A 89 -14.34 -19.57 -6.48
N ASN A 90 -14.43 -19.26 -7.78
CA ASN A 90 -13.75 -20.03 -8.80
C ASN A 90 -12.25 -19.72 -8.73
N ALA A 91 -11.43 -20.72 -8.50
CA ALA A 91 -10.00 -20.56 -8.32
C ALA A 91 -9.20 -21.46 -9.25
N GLN A 92 -8.17 -20.90 -9.87
CA GLN A 92 -7.26 -21.64 -10.72
C GLN A 92 -5.84 -21.10 -10.72
N PHE A 93 -4.89 -21.96 -11.09
CA PHE A 93 -3.57 -21.55 -11.51
C PHE A 93 -3.51 -21.48 -13.03
N THR A 94 -2.98 -20.36 -13.54
CA THR A 94 -2.82 -20.12 -14.98
C THR A 94 -1.55 -19.26 -15.20
N PRO A 95 -0.93 -19.30 -16.37
CA PRO A 95 0.13 -18.34 -16.70
C PRO A 95 -0.38 -16.90 -16.62
N LEU A 96 0.29 -16.07 -15.83
CA LEU A 96 0.04 -14.64 -15.76
C LEU A 96 1.26 -13.87 -16.27
N THR A 97 1.09 -12.58 -16.60
CA THR A 97 2.15 -11.69 -17.08
C THR A 97 3.34 -11.69 -16.12
N CYS A 98 4.53 -11.96 -16.65
CA CYS A 98 5.71 -12.15 -15.85
C CYS A 98 6.99 -11.89 -16.65
N SER A 99 8.04 -11.46 -15.92
CA SER A 99 9.41 -11.34 -16.40
C SER A 99 10.36 -11.92 -15.33
N ALA A 100 11.66 -11.97 -15.62
CA ALA A 100 12.64 -12.42 -14.63
C ALA A 100 12.68 -11.56 -13.35
N ALA A 101 12.31 -10.28 -13.45
CA ALA A 101 12.43 -9.31 -12.36
C ALA A 101 11.08 -8.83 -11.79
N SER A 102 9.96 -9.11 -12.46
CA SER A 102 8.63 -8.69 -12.03
C SER A 102 7.56 -9.63 -12.56
N GLY A 103 6.45 -9.77 -11.85
CA GLY A 103 5.36 -10.61 -12.29
C GLY A 103 4.07 -10.38 -11.51
N VAL A 104 2.96 -10.66 -12.16
CA VAL A 104 1.65 -10.73 -11.53
C VAL A 104 1.58 -12.02 -10.72
N LEU A 105 1.39 -11.93 -9.41
CA LEU A 105 1.31 -13.08 -8.50
C LEU A 105 -0.06 -13.74 -8.58
N GLY A 106 -1.10 -12.92 -8.61
CA GLY A 106 -2.49 -13.32 -8.71
C GLY A 106 -3.33 -12.23 -9.35
N SER A 107 -4.59 -12.51 -9.55
CA SER A 107 -5.63 -11.55 -9.89
C SER A 107 -6.98 -12.08 -9.44
N ALA A 108 -7.79 -11.25 -8.82
CA ALA A 108 -9.17 -11.61 -8.55
C ALA A 108 -10.14 -10.45 -8.75
N GLY A 109 -11.42 -10.78 -8.88
CA GLY A 109 -12.47 -9.80 -9.02
C GLY A 109 -13.85 -10.43 -8.95
N ALA A 110 -14.85 -9.57 -8.79
CA ALA A 110 -16.24 -9.98 -8.82
C ALA A 110 -16.63 -10.49 -10.23
N THR A 111 -17.35 -11.62 -10.29
CA THR A 111 -17.85 -12.17 -11.55
C THR A 111 -18.97 -11.34 -12.15
N ASN A 112 -19.67 -10.57 -11.33
CA ASN A 112 -20.73 -9.65 -11.73
C ASN A 112 -20.88 -8.51 -10.70
N ILE A 113 -21.62 -7.48 -11.07
CA ILE A 113 -21.99 -6.36 -10.21
C ILE A 113 -23.49 -6.13 -10.27
N PHE A 114 -24.08 -5.63 -9.19
CA PHE A 114 -25.51 -5.40 -9.07
C PHE A 114 -25.80 -4.00 -8.55
N ALA A 115 -26.87 -3.41 -9.03
CA ALA A 115 -27.37 -2.14 -8.56
C ALA A 115 -28.88 -2.21 -8.34
N ASN A 116 -29.42 -1.31 -7.52
CA ASN A 116 -30.87 -1.14 -7.28
C ASN A 116 -31.60 -2.43 -6.84
N PHE A 117 -30.86 -3.36 -6.19
CA PHE A 117 -31.49 -4.53 -5.58
C PHE A 117 -32.23 -4.14 -4.29
N ALA A 118 -33.15 -4.97 -3.85
CA ALA A 118 -33.86 -4.76 -2.59
C ALA A 118 -32.85 -4.63 -1.44
N SER A 119 -33.03 -3.62 -0.59
CA SER A 119 -32.12 -3.27 0.53
C SER A 119 -30.77 -2.64 0.11
N ALA A 120 -30.55 -2.29 -1.17
CA ALA A 120 -29.34 -1.58 -1.57
C ALA A 120 -29.23 -0.24 -0.80
N PRO A 121 -28.16 0.01 -0.04
CA PRO A 121 -28.04 1.21 0.79
C PRO A 121 -28.01 2.52 -0.02
N LYS A 122 -27.56 2.47 -1.26
CA LYS A 122 -27.50 3.60 -2.18
C LYS A 122 -28.14 3.22 -3.51
N ALA A 123 -29.12 3.99 -3.95
CA ALA A 123 -29.70 3.85 -5.28
C ALA A 123 -28.67 4.22 -6.36
N ASN A 124 -28.83 3.65 -7.56
CA ASN A 124 -27.97 3.92 -8.72
C ASN A 124 -26.47 3.76 -8.40
N THR A 125 -26.14 2.67 -7.72
CA THR A 125 -24.79 2.39 -7.26
C THR A 125 -24.47 0.92 -7.49
N TRP A 126 -23.30 0.63 -8.08
CA TRP A 126 -22.81 -0.73 -8.30
C TRP A 126 -22.15 -1.31 -7.06
N TYR A 127 -22.49 -2.53 -6.73
CA TYR A 127 -21.91 -3.34 -5.67
C TYR A 127 -21.33 -4.63 -6.26
N SER A 128 -20.21 -5.13 -5.72
CA SER A 128 -19.68 -6.46 -6.08
C SER A 128 -20.69 -7.55 -5.76
N TYR A 129 -20.64 -8.66 -6.49
CA TYR A 129 -21.64 -9.73 -6.38
C TYR A 129 -21.75 -10.27 -4.95
N ALA A 130 -20.61 -10.60 -4.32
CA ALA A 130 -20.60 -11.11 -2.95
C ALA A 130 -21.20 -10.10 -1.96
N LEU A 131 -20.83 -8.83 -2.09
CA LEU A 131 -21.36 -7.75 -1.23
C LEU A 131 -22.86 -7.53 -1.44
N ALA A 132 -23.34 -7.55 -2.69
CA ALA A 132 -24.77 -7.42 -2.99
C ALA A 132 -25.59 -8.57 -2.38
N ASN A 133 -25.08 -9.80 -2.46
CA ASN A 133 -25.69 -10.96 -1.82
C ASN A 133 -25.73 -10.81 -0.29
N LYS A 134 -24.62 -10.38 0.31
CA LYS A 134 -24.54 -10.15 1.77
C LYS A 134 -25.54 -9.09 2.24
N ILE A 135 -25.60 -7.95 1.53
CA ILE A 135 -26.48 -6.83 1.91
C ILE A 135 -27.96 -7.22 1.79
N SER A 136 -28.33 -7.89 0.69
CA SER A 136 -29.72 -8.30 0.46
C SER A 136 -30.14 -9.54 1.26
N GLY A 137 -29.19 -10.36 1.71
CA GLY A 137 -29.45 -11.68 2.26
C GLY A 137 -29.93 -12.71 1.23
N LEU A 138 -29.90 -12.37 -0.06
CA LEU A 138 -30.38 -13.17 -1.18
C LEU A 138 -29.36 -13.26 -2.29
N TYR A 139 -29.41 -14.31 -3.11
CA TYR A 139 -28.64 -14.35 -4.35
C TYR A 139 -29.19 -13.32 -5.34
N GLN A 140 -28.33 -12.38 -5.79
CA GLN A 140 -28.68 -11.37 -6.80
C GLN A 140 -28.57 -11.89 -8.24
N GLY A 141 -27.83 -12.97 -8.43
CA GLY A 141 -27.72 -13.68 -9.70
C GLY A 141 -28.23 -15.12 -9.57
N THR A 142 -27.62 -16.04 -10.32
CA THR A 142 -27.92 -17.45 -10.25
C THR A 142 -27.52 -18.02 -8.88
N ALA A 143 -28.41 -18.74 -8.23
CA ALA A 143 -28.13 -19.38 -6.96
C ALA A 143 -26.91 -20.33 -7.08
N ASN A 144 -26.01 -20.29 -6.12
CA ASN A 144 -24.76 -21.05 -6.09
C ASN A 144 -23.79 -20.79 -7.24
N ALA A 145 -23.97 -19.73 -8.03
CA ALA A 145 -22.96 -19.30 -8.98
C ALA A 145 -21.77 -18.67 -8.22
N ALA A 146 -20.57 -18.81 -8.75
CA ALA A 146 -19.39 -18.18 -8.18
C ALA A 146 -19.49 -16.65 -8.25
N GLN A 147 -19.24 -16.00 -7.13
CA GLN A 147 -19.24 -14.53 -7.03
C GLN A 147 -17.89 -13.92 -7.34
N ILE A 148 -16.82 -14.71 -7.23
CA ILE A 148 -15.44 -14.28 -7.39
C ILE A 148 -14.73 -15.24 -8.35
N ASN A 149 -13.93 -14.70 -9.28
CA ASN A 149 -12.90 -15.44 -9.98
C ASN A 149 -11.54 -15.05 -9.44
N ALA A 150 -10.68 -16.03 -9.14
CA ALA A 150 -9.32 -15.84 -8.64
C ALA A 150 -8.35 -16.68 -9.47
N ASN A 151 -7.28 -16.04 -9.97
CA ASN A 151 -6.23 -16.67 -10.76
C ASN A 151 -4.89 -16.48 -10.07
N PHE A 152 -4.06 -17.50 -10.03
CA PHE A 152 -2.71 -17.45 -9.45
C PHE A 152 -1.67 -17.85 -10.49
N ASN A 153 -0.49 -17.25 -10.42
CA ASN A 153 0.54 -17.45 -11.43
C ASN A 153 1.15 -18.86 -11.34
N ALA A 154 0.88 -19.67 -12.35
CA ALA A 154 1.40 -21.03 -12.47
C ALA A 154 2.92 -21.09 -12.71
N ASN A 155 3.54 -19.97 -13.07
CA ASN A 155 4.91 -19.91 -13.58
C ASN A 155 5.92 -19.29 -12.62
N LEU A 156 5.46 -18.86 -11.45
CA LEU A 156 6.32 -18.21 -10.46
C LEU A 156 7.54 -19.09 -10.12
N GLY A 157 8.72 -18.48 -10.14
CA GLY A 157 10.00 -19.14 -9.83
C GLY A 157 10.67 -19.85 -11.00
N SER A 158 10.01 -19.95 -12.16
CA SER A 158 10.59 -20.61 -13.33
C SER A 158 11.79 -19.84 -13.90
N ALA A 159 12.95 -20.49 -13.98
CA ALA A 159 14.15 -19.91 -14.57
C ALA A 159 14.16 -19.92 -16.10
N THR A 160 13.41 -20.84 -16.72
CA THR A 160 13.45 -21.11 -18.17
C THR A 160 12.13 -20.80 -18.88
N GLY A 161 11.14 -20.26 -18.16
CA GLY A 161 9.84 -19.95 -18.73
C GLY A 161 9.01 -21.18 -19.09
N GLY A 162 9.44 -22.38 -18.77
CA GLY A 162 8.70 -23.61 -19.00
C GLY A 162 7.94 -24.05 -17.77
N ASN A 163 6.65 -24.34 -17.90
CA ASN A 163 5.96 -25.11 -16.90
C ASN A 163 6.37 -26.59 -17.02
N THR A 164 6.69 -27.18 -15.91
CA THR A 164 7.02 -28.60 -15.83
C THR A 164 5.84 -29.53 -16.08
N ASN A 165 4.60 -29.03 -16.19
CA ASN A 165 3.37 -29.84 -16.21
C ASN A 165 2.43 -29.56 -17.40
N GLY A 166 2.97 -29.20 -18.58
CA GLY A 166 2.17 -29.18 -19.82
C GLY A 166 1.24 -27.97 -20.04
N VAL A 167 1.31 -26.95 -19.19
CA VAL A 167 0.62 -25.68 -19.45
C VAL A 167 1.43 -24.85 -20.48
N PRO A 168 0.78 -24.13 -21.41
CA PRO A 168 1.48 -23.41 -22.47
C PRO A 168 2.52 -22.43 -21.96
N THR A 169 3.61 -22.40 -22.67
CA THR A 169 4.87 -21.76 -22.39
C THR A 169 4.79 -20.29 -22.01
N VAL A 170 5.48 -19.99 -20.96
CA VAL A 170 5.90 -18.68 -20.50
C VAL A 170 6.97 -18.09 -21.40
N PRO A 171 7.13 -16.76 -21.40
CA PRO A 171 8.26 -16.08 -22.02
C PRO A 171 9.59 -16.74 -21.63
N THR A 172 10.49 -16.86 -22.59
CA THR A 172 11.83 -17.43 -22.45
C THR A 172 12.73 -16.74 -21.40
N ALA A 173 12.23 -15.70 -20.75
CA ALA A 173 12.97 -14.84 -19.81
C ALA A 173 12.77 -15.19 -18.32
N GLY A 174 12.06 -16.27 -17.98
CA GLY A 174 11.75 -16.61 -16.58
C GLY A 174 10.62 -15.77 -15.98
N CYS A 175 10.21 -16.13 -14.75
CA CYS A 175 9.14 -15.49 -14.00
C CYS A 175 9.55 -15.32 -12.54
N LEU A 176 9.94 -14.10 -12.12
CA LEU A 176 10.50 -13.81 -10.80
C LEU A 176 11.52 -14.90 -10.40
N THR A 177 12.55 -15.05 -11.20
CA THR A 177 13.50 -16.17 -11.14
C THR A 177 14.05 -16.37 -9.74
N GLY A 178 13.85 -17.58 -9.19
CA GLY A 178 14.29 -17.93 -7.83
C GLY A 178 13.36 -17.51 -6.70
N THR A 179 12.21 -16.88 -7.00
CA THR A 179 11.18 -16.56 -6.00
C THR A 179 9.99 -17.48 -6.18
N PHE A 180 9.60 -18.20 -5.14
CA PHE A 180 8.49 -19.15 -5.16
C PHE A 180 7.38 -18.71 -4.22
N PHE A 181 6.20 -19.32 -4.35
CA PHE A 181 5.19 -19.24 -3.30
C PHE A 181 5.63 -20.07 -2.09
N TYR A 182 5.69 -19.44 -0.94
CA TYR A 182 5.77 -20.13 0.34
C TYR A 182 4.37 -20.64 0.72
N LEU A 183 4.22 -21.94 0.89
CA LEU A 183 2.93 -22.59 1.12
C LEU A 183 2.67 -22.92 2.60
N GLY A 184 3.56 -22.54 3.52
CA GLY A 184 3.32 -22.62 4.97
C GLY A 184 2.23 -21.66 5.42
N LEU A 185 1.69 -21.90 6.62
CA LEU A 185 0.59 -21.12 7.21
C LEU A 185 1.08 -20.16 8.32
N ASP A 186 2.36 -20.21 8.64
CA ASP A 186 2.99 -19.51 9.76
C ASP A 186 3.62 -18.15 9.39
N GLY A 187 3.56 -17.75 8.11
CA GLY A 187 4.15 -16.51 7.60
C GLY A 187 5.68 -16.48 7.59
N GLN A 188 6.37 -17.61 7.85
CA GLN A 188 7.85 -17.67 7.89
C GLN A 188 8.45 -17.86 6.48
N HIS A 189 8.05 -17.01 5.53
CA HIS A 189 8.31 -17.16 4.10
C HIS A 189 9.76 -16.85 3.67
N GLY A 190 10.58 -16.24 4.53
CA GLY A 190 11.96 -15.86 4.19
C GLY A 190 12.00 -14.89 3.00
N THR A 191 12.73 -15.26 1.94
CA THR A 191 12.81 -14.48 0.68
C THR A 191 11.75 -14.86 -0.36
N ASN A 192 10.92 -15.85 -0.07
CA ASN A 192 9.80 -16.27 -0.94
C ASN A 192 8.58 -15.38 -0.72
N THR A 193 7.58 -15.53 -1.58
CA THR A 193 6.31 -14.81 -1.46
C THR A 193 5.33 -15.61 -0.60
N ASP A 194 4.84 -15.05 0.50
CA ASP A 194 3.81 -15.68 1.32
C ASP A 194 2.51 -15.86 0.52
N PHE A 195 2.17 -17.12 0.22
CA PHE A 195 0.99 -17.41 -0.59
C PHE A 195 -0.32 -17.07 0.14
N VAL A 196 -0.34 -17.22 1.47
CA VAL A 196 -1.52 -16.84 2.27
C VAL A 196 -1.79 -15.34 2.13
N SER A 197 -0.78 -14.48 2.20
CA SER A 197 -0.94 -13.03 1.98
C SER A 197 -1.45 -12.71 0.58
N VAL A 198 -0.95 -13.40 -0.46
CA VAL A 198 -1.48 -13.24 -1.83
C VAL A 198 -2.94 -13.66 -1.91
N LEU A 199 -3.31 -14.79 -1.31
CA LEU A 199 -4.70 -15.26 -1.27
C LEU A 199 -5.63 -14.27 -0.58
N LEU A 200 -5.20 -13.73 0.57
CA LEU A 200 -5.98 -12.72 1.31
C LEU A 200 -6.17 -11.44 0.49
N HIS A 201 -5.14 -10.98 -0.19
CA HIS A 201 -5.16 -9.82 -1.08
C HIS A 201 -6.16 -10.02 -2.23
N GLU A 202 -6.01 -11.11 -2.98
CA GLU A 202 -6.86 -11.38 -4.14
C GLU A 202 -8.33 -11.56 -3.72
N MET A 203 -8.57 -12.25 -2.61
CA MET A 203 -9.93 -12.38 -2.07
C MET A 203 -10.50 -11.00 -1.69
N GLY A 204 -9.70 -10.08 -1.17
CA GLY A 204 -10.09 -8.69 -0.89
C GLY A 204 -10.68 -7.99 -2.12
N HIS A 205 -10.02 -8.10 -3.29
CA HIS A 205 -10.55 -7.58 -4.55
C HIS A 205 -11.90 -8.20 -4.92
N GLY A 206 -12.00 -9.52 -4.85
CA GLY A 206 -13.24 -10.24 -5.10
C GLY A 206 -14.40 -9.82 -4.19
N LEU A 207 -14.10 -9.51 -2.93
CA LEU A 207 -15.07 -9.02 -1.94
C LEU A 207 -15.53 -7.59 -2.22
N GLY A 208 -14.81 -6.81 -3.03
CA GLY A 208 -15.19 -5.45 -3.43
C GLY A 208 -14.16 -4.38 -3.12
N PHE A 209 -12.93 -4.74 -2.77
CA PHE A 209 -11.83 -3.80 -2.64
C PHE A 209 -11.37 -3.33 -4.03
N GLN A 210 -12.26 -2.67 -4.76
CA GLN A 210 -11.98 -2.16 -6.12
C GLN A 210 -13.04 -1.16 -6.58
N THR A 211 -12.66 -0.25 -7.48
CA THR A 211 -13.63 0.53 -8.26
C THR A 211 -14.09 -0.24 -9.49
N PHE A 212 -15.32 0.01 -9.95
CA PHE A 212 -15.80 -0.42 -11.26
C PHE A 212 -15.78 0.72 -12.28
N THR A 213 -15.26 1.87 -11.90
CA THR A 213 -15.11 3.06 -12.75
C THR A 213 -13.76 3.01 -13.46
N SER A 214 -13.74 3.28 -14.76
CA SER A 214 -12.51 3.28 -15.54
C SER A 214 -11.62 4.46 -15.16
N GLY A 215 -10.43 4.20 -14.62
CA GLY A 215 -9.43 5.24 -14.33
C GLY A 215 -8.79 5.85 -15.58
N THR A 216 -8.85 5.16 -16.73
CA THR A 216 -8.29 5.65 -18.01
C THR A 216 -9.25 6.50 -18.83
N THR A 217 -10.54 6.23 -18.74
CA THR A 217 -11.58 7.02 -19.45
C THR A 217 -12.42 7.88 -18.53
N GLY A 218 -12.37 7.61 -17.23
CA GLY A 218 -13.20 8.25 -16.22
C GLY A 218 -14.67 7.86 -16.27
N ASN A 219 -15.08 6.92 -17.13
CA ASN A 219 -16.48 6.53 -17.27
C ASN A 219 -16.87 5.50 -16.21
N PHE A 220 -18.09 5.61 -15.73
CA PHE A 220 -18.72 4.56 -14.92
C PHE A 220 -18.95 3.30 -15.73
N ASN A 221 -18.95 2.15 -15.10
CA ASN A 221 -19.23 0.88 -15.77
C ASN A 221 -20.62 0.91 -16.43
N GLY A 222 -20.66 0.52 -17.70
CA GLY A 222 -21.88 0.62 -18.52
C GLY A 222 -22.39 2.04 -18.73
N GLY A 223 -21.59 3.08 -18.40
CA GLY A 223 -21.95 4.49 -18.54
C GLY A 223 -23.03 4.99 -17.58
N SER A 224 -23.44 4.17 -16.58
CA SER A 224 -24.67 4.41 -15.82
C SER A 224 -24.44 4.92 -14.40
N PHE A 225 -23.75 4.13 -13.56
CA PHE A 225 -23.70 4.40 -12.11
C PHE A 225 -22.28 4.32 -11.57
N PRO A 226 -21.96 5.11 -10.51
CA PRO A 226 -20.75 4.93 -9.74
C PRO A 226 -20.74 3.57 -9.02
N SER A 227 -19.57 3.06 -8.69
CA SER A 227 -19.44 1.97 -7.71
C SER A 227 -19.62 2.48 -6.28
N ILE A 228 -19.94 1.59 -5.33
CA ILE A 228 -19.96 1.95 -3.91
C ILE A 228 -18.60 2.52 -3.47
N TRP A 229 -17.51 2.08 -4.07
CA TRP A 229 -16.16 2.57 -3.88
C TRP A 229 -16.04 4.07 -4.17
N ASP A 230 -16.61 4.55 -5.28
CA ASP A 230 -16.55 5.94 -5.74
C ASP A 230 -17.26 6.93 -4.80
N HIS A 231 -18.09 6.44 -3.88
CA HIS A 231 -18.72 7.24 -2.84
C HIS A 231 -17.75 7.62 -1.71
N TYR A 232 -16.60 6.98 -1.62
CA TYR A 232 -15.59 7.20 -0.58
C TYR A 232 -14.27 7.75 -1.13
N LEU A 233 -14.03 7.66 -2.43
CA LEU A 233 -12.87 8.27 -3.05
C LEU A 233 -13.05 9.78 -3.16
N PHE A 234 -12.07 10.54 -2.66
CA PHE A 234 -12.06 12.00 -2.73
C PHE A 234 -10.78 12.49 -3.39
N GLY A 235 -10.92 13.19 -4.51
CA GLY A 235 -9.80 13.85 -5.18
C GLY A 235 -9.55 15.22 -4.58
N VAL A 236 -8.44 15.36 -3.88
CA VAL A 236 -8.08 16.58 -3.16
C VAL A 236 -7.96 17.78 -4.11
N THR A 237 -7.38 17.58 -5.28
CA THR A 237 -7.24 18.64 -6.29
C THR A 237 -8.59 19.12 -6.85
N ALA A 238 -9.50 18.19 -7.12
CA ALA A 238 -10.84 18.52 -7.62
C ALA A 238 -11.80 19.00 -6.51
N GLY A 239 -11.50 18.69 -5.25
CA GLY A 239 -12.36 19.00 -4.11
C GLY A 239 -13.70 18.24 -4.13
N LYS A 240 -13.76 17.06 -4.77
CA LYS A 240 -14.98 16.29 -5.01
C LYS A 240 -14.80 14.80 -4.73
N LEU A 241 -15.90 14.11 -4.43
CA LEU A 241 -15.95 12.66 -4.47
C LEU A 241 -15.94 12.16 -5.93
N TRP A 242 -15.38 11.00 -6.19
CA TRP A 242 -15.31 10.41 -7.53
C TRP A 242 -16.67 10.28 -8.19
N LYS A 243 -17.70 9.93 -7.44
CA LYS A 243 -19.08 9.86 -7.94
C LYS A 243 -19.59 11.19 -8.52
N ASP A 244 -19.08 12.32 -8.02
CA ASP A 244 -19.50 13.69 -8.38
C ASP A 244 -18.58 14.36 -9.42
N MET A 245 -17.47 13.70 -9.80
CA MET A 245 -16.53 14.21 -10.79
C MET A 245 -17.02 13.98 -12.21
N THR A 246 -16.58 14.82 -13.12
CA THR A 246 -16.63 14.55 -14.56
C THR A 246 -15.65 13.42 -14.94
N PRO A 247 -15.83 12.75 -16.09
CA PRO A 247 -14.86 11.77 -16.56
C PRO A 247 -13.41 12.30 -16.62
N ALA A 248 -13.21 13.53 -17.10
CA ALA A 248 -11.89 14.16 -17.17
C ALA A 248 -11.26 14.39 -15.79
N GLU A 249 -12.05 14.80 -14.79
CA GLU A 249 -11.59 14.98 -13.41
C GLU A 249 -11.17 13.64 -12.79
N ARG A 250 -11.92 12.54 -13.06
CA ARG A 250 -11.54 11.19 -12.60
C ARG A 250 -10.23 10.70 -13.22
N VAL A 251 -10.05 10.88 -14.53
CA VAL A 251 -8.79 10.54 -15.21
C VAL A 251 -7.61 11.31 -14.62
N ALA A 252 -7.75 12.61 -14.42
CA ALA A 252 -6.71 13.43 -13.79
C ALA A 252 -6.43 12.98 -12.35
N SER A 253 -7.47 12.64 -11.58
CA SER A 253 -7.35 12.18 -10.20
C SER A 253 -6.67 10.81 -10.10
N ALA A 254 -6.87 9.93 -11.09
CA ALA A 254 -6.29 8.57 -11.12
C ALA A 254 -4.75 8.53 -11.29
N ILE A 255 -4.14 9.66 -11.60
CA ILE A 255 -2.68 9.83 -11.77
C ILE A 255 -2.13 11.01 -10.95
N SER A 256 -2.91 11.50 -9.99
CA SER A 256 -2.55 12.66 -9.17
C SER A 256 -1.94 12.20 -7.86
N LEU A 257 -0.63 11.99 -7.87
CA LEU A 257 0.16 11.50 -6.73
C LEU A 257 -0.26 12.18 -5.42
N ASP A 258 -0.47 11.42 -4.36
CA ASP A 258 -0.88 11.83 -3.01
C ASP A 258 -2.20 12.64 -2.90
N LYS A 259 -2.96 12.78 -4.00
CA LYS A 259 -4.16 13.60 -4.06
C LYS A 259 -5.47 12.81 -4.17
N LEU A 260 -5.43 11.50 -4.08
CA LEU A 260 -6.61 10.66 -3.96
C LEU A 260 -6.63 10.01 -2.57
N VAL A 261 -7.71 10.23 -1.82
CA VAL A 261 -7.82 9.75 -0.45
C VAL A 261 -9.14 9.03 -0.22
N TRP A 262 -9.16 8.12 0.76
CA TRP A 262 -10.35 7.45 1.23
C TRP A 262 -11.04 8.28 2.32
N THR A 263 -12.35 8.46 2.22
CA THR A 263 -13.14 9.25 3.18
C THR A 263 -14.02 8.40 4.08
N GLY A 264 -13.97 7.09 3.96
CA GLY A 264 -14.73 6.18 4.81
C GLY A 264 -14.34 6.31 6.29
N PRO A 265 -15.32 6.38 7.20
CA PRO A 265 -15.05 6.71 8.59
C PRO A 265 -14.27 5.62 9.33
N LEU A 266 -14.45 4.34 8.97
CA LEU A 266 -13.81 3.24 9.68
C LEU A 266 -12.32 3.13 9.35
N VAL A 267 -11.95 3.32 8.08
CA VAL A 267 -10.53 3.42 7.70
C VAL A 267 -9.87 4.61 8.40
N ASN A 268 -10.50 5.80 8.34
CA ASN A 268 -9.91 7.00 8.92
C ASN A 268 -9.77 6.91 10.45
N ALA A 269 -10.69 6.22 11.12
CA ALA A 269 -10.57 5.91 12.55
C ALA A 269 -9.45 4.89 12.85
N ALA A 270 -9.12 4.01 11.89
CA ALA A 270 -8.05 3.02 12.03
C ALA A 270 -6.65 3.62 11.80
N VAL A 271 -6.52 4.64 10.96
CA VAL A 271 -5.22 5.28 10.61
C VAL A 271 -4.34 5.53 11.82
N PRO A 272 -4.78 6.15 12.93
CA PRO A 272 -3.92 6.42 14.09
C PRO A 272 -3.39 5.17 14.80
N ASN A 273 -4.08 4.04 14.66
CA ASN A 273 -3.72 2.78 15.31
C ASN A 273 -2.84 1.89 14.43
N VAL A 274 -2.85 2.10 13.12
CA VAL A 274 -2.18 1.23 12.14
C VAL A 274 -0.95 1.88 11.54
N LEU A 275 -1.05 3.16 11.14
CA LEU A 275 0.02 3.84 10.42
C LEU A 275 0.96 4.58 11.37
N ARG A 276 2.24 4.57 11.01
CA ARG A 276 3.27 5.30 11.76
C ARG A 276 3.01 6.81 11.69
N PHE A 277 2.97 7.45 12.86
CA PHE A 277 2.94 8.90 12.93
C PHE A 277 4.36 9.49 12.84
N GLY A 278 4.50 10.57 12.08
CA GLY A 278 5.76 11.27 11.85
C GLY A 278 6.46 10.79 10.58
N LEU A 279 6.78 11.75 9.69
CA LEU A 279 7.49 11.49 8.46
C LEU A 279 8.85 12.17 8.48
N THR A 280 9.81 11.51 7.83
CA THR A 280 11.13 12.08 7.63
C THR A 280 11.07 13.24 6.65
N GLY A 281 11.84 14.26 6.98
CA GLY A 281 11.90 15.49 6.21
C GLY A 281 13.08 16.37 6.59
N ALA A 282 13.20 17.47 5.86
CA ALA A 282 14.14 18.54 6.14
C ALA A 282 13.36 19.85 6.30
N THR A 283 13.38 20.44 7.49
CA THR A 283 12.84 21.79 7.72
C THR A 283 13.97 22.80 7.49
N ILE A 284 13.82 23.63 6.48
CA ILE A 284 14.80 24.62 6.02
C ILE A 284 14.38 25.99 6.54
N SER A 285 15.31 26.70 7.15
CA SER A 285 15.07 28.00 7.78
C SER A 285 16.32 28.89 7.71
N GLY A 286 16.23 30.07 8.28
CA GLY A 286 17.33 31.02 8.39
C GLY A 286 17.20 32.25 7.51
N PRO A 287 17.98 33.31 7.77
CA PRO A 287 17.85 34.62 7.10
C PRO A 287 18.14 34.57 5.60
N ALA A 288 18.92 33.58 5.14
CA ALA A 288 19.25 33.42 3.72
C ALA A 288 18.41 32.33 3.01
N ALA A 289 17.48 31.65 3.69
CA ALA A 289 16.76 30.51 3.13
C ALA A 289 15.88 30.85 1.90
N GLY A 290 15.31 32.04 1.82
CA GLY A 290 14.57 32.49 0.65
C GLY A 290 13.51 31.50 0.18
N LEU A 291 13.52 31.13 -1.10
CA LEU A 291 12.59 30.14 -1.67
C LEU A 291 12.82 28.71 -1.18
N ALA A 292 13.95 28.41 -0.54
CA ALA A 292 14.21 27.11 0.04
C ALA A 292 13.52 26.93 1.41
N ALA A 293 13.04 28.01 2.05
CA ALA A 293 12.41 27.95 3.37
C ALA A 293 11.14 27.09 3.34
N GLY A 294 11.00 26.24 4.36
CA GLY A 294 9.87 25.32 4.50
C GLY A 294 10.30 23.91 4.86
N THR A 295 9.35 22.99 4.87
CA THR A 295 9.62 21.57 5.12
C THR A 295 9.43 20.76 3.84
N VAL A 296 10.47 19.99 3.48
CA VAL A 296 10.49 19.14 2.29
C VAL A 296 10.61 17.66 2.68
N ARG A 297 10.06 16.78 1.85
CA ARG A 297 10.23 15.32 1.98
C ARG A 297 11.65 14.93 1.56
N VAL A 298 12.14 13.85 2.14
CA VAL A 298 13.49 13.34 1.84
C VAL A 298 13.46 11.83 1.63
N GLY A 299 14.32 11.33 0.74
CA GLY A 299 14.60 9.91 0.57
C GLY A 299 15.78 9.50 1.45
N GLU A 300 15.59 8.54 2.35
CA GLU A 300 16.61 8.10 3.29
C GLU A 300 17.65 7.19 2.62
N ALA A 301 18.87 7.15 3.17
CA ALA A 301 19.90 6.23 2.76
C ALA A 301 19.70 4.85 3.40
N SER A 302 20.08 3.79 2.66
CA SER A 302 20.15 2.42 3.19
C SER A 302 21.40 2.16 4.04
N PHE A 303 22.21 3.16 4.29
CA PHE A 303 23.46 3.12 5.03
C PHE A 303 23.63 4.38 5.91
N GLY A 304 24.56 4.34 6.84
CA GLY A 304 24.76 5.43 7.81
C GLY A 304 23.73 5.41 8.95
N ALA A 305 23.67 6.49 9.74
CA ALA A 305 22.72 6.59 10.84
C ALA A 305 21.28 6.85 10.30
N PRO A 306 20.26 6.15 10.81
CA PRO A 306 18.88 6.46 10.46
C PRO A 306 18.44 7.81 11.04
N LEU A 307 17.45 8.43 10.40
CA LEU A 307 16.81 9.62 10.94
C LEU A 307 15.87 9.24 12.10
N GLY A 308 15.79 10.09 13.10
CA GLY A 308 14.98 9.86 14.30
C GLY A 308 14.20 11.09 14.76
N ASN A 309 13.53 10.95 15.91
CA ASN A 309 12.76 12.02 16.55
C ASN A 309 13.64 13.17 17.07
N THR A 310 14.95 12.93 17.29
CA THR A 310 15.90 13.99 17.58
C THR A 310 16.55 14.44 16.27
N PRO A 311 16.13 15.58 15.70
CA PRO A 311 16.65 16.02 14.42
C PRO A 311 18.13 16.39 14.46
N VAL A 312 18.84 16.12 13.38
CA VAL A 312 20.17 16.68 13.16
C VAL A 312 20.01 18.12 12.64
N VAL A 313 20.36 19.06 13.50
CA VAL A 313 20.27 20.49 13.17
C VAL A 313 21.63 21.04 12.78
N GLY A 314 21.69 21.73 11.64
CA GLY A 314 22.94 22.34 11.16
C GLY A 314 22.73 23.35 10.05
N GLU A 315 23.75 24.17 9.88
CA GLU A 315 23.84 25.06 8.75
C GLU A 315 24.23 24.26 7.49
N VAL A 316 23.58 24.53 6.37
CA VAL A 316 23.84 23.84 5.09
C VAL A 316 24.95 24.57 4.35
N LEU A 317 25.93 23.81 3.88
CA LEU A 317 26.96 24.31 2.99
C LEU A 317 27.13 23.40 1.77
N PRO A 318 27.01 23.95 0.54
CA PRO A 318 27.40 23.24 -0.65
C PRO A 318 28.91 23.04 -0.68
N ILE A 319 29.35 21.87 -1.14
CA ILE A 319 30.77 21.64 -1.41
C ILE A 319 31.23 22.50 -2.59
N VAL A 320 32.44 22.98 -2.49
CA VAL A 320 33.11 23.71 -3.60
C VAL A 320 33.67 22.69 -4.56
N GLU A 321 33.55 22.96 -5.84
CA GLU A 321 34.17 22.15 -6.88
C GLU A 321 35.68 22.04 -6.65
N GLN A 322 36.20 20.82 -6.74
CA GLN A 322 37.65 20.60 -6.54
C GLN A 322 38.28 19.78 -7.65
N THR A 323 37.58 19.05 -8.50
CA THR A 323 38.00 18.44 -9.78
C THR A 323 36.98 17.44 -10.31
N PRO A 324 37.00 17.03 -11.60
CA PRO A 324 35.91 17.32 -12.52
C PRO A 324 34.59 16.80 -12.05
N GLY A 325 33.54 17.61 -12.17
CA GLY A 325 32.18 17.31 -11.75
C GLY A 325 31.76 18.18 -10.57
N ALA A 326 31.34 19.40 -10.88
CA ALA A 326 30.94 20.45 -9.94
C ALA A 326 30.10 19.93 -8.78
N GLY A 327 30.64 19.91 -7.57
CA GLY A 327 29.91 19.57 -6.36
C GLY A 327 29.54 18.09 -6.21
N ALA A 328 30.17 17.16 -6.95
CA ALA A 328 29.84 15.74 -6.90
C ALA A 328 30.38 14.98 -5.67
N GLY A 329 31.43 15.47 -5.03
CA GLY A 329 31.97 14.89 -3.78
C GLY A 329 32.56 13.48 -3.91
N CYS A 330 33.09 13.13 -5.07
CA CYS A 330 33.61 11.78 -5.35
C CYS A 330 35.02 11.55 -4.85
N GLU A 331 35.79 12.63 -4.65
CA GLU A 331 37.14 12.59 -4.15
C GLU A 331 37.22 13.06 -2.70
N PRO A 332 38.25 12.66 -1.93
CA PRO A 332 38.48 13.23 -0.61
C PRO A 332 38.51 14.75 -0.63
N PHE A 333 37.88 15.39 0.32
CA PHE A 333 37.71 16.83 0.31
C PHE A 333 39.00 17.57 0.62
N ASN A 334 39.28 18.60 -0.16
CA ASN A 334 40.40 19.50 0.08
C ASN A 334 40.17 20.33 1.36
N ALA A 335 41.22 21.04 1.80
CA ALA A 335 41.20 21.85 3.03
C ALA A 335 40.08 22.91 3.04
N ALA A 336 39.73 23.48 1.88
CA ALA A 336 38.67 24.49 1.81
C ALA A 336 37.28 23.90 2.08
N ASN A 337 36.96 22.72 1.53
CA ASN A 337 35.74 22.00 1.81
C ASN A 337 35.70 21.44 3.24
N SER A 338 36.82 20.87 3.71
CA SER A 338 36.88 20.30 5.07
C SER A 338 36.67 21.37 6.15
N VAL A 339 37.29 22.53 6.04
CA VAL A 339 37.08 23.67 6.97
C VAL A 339 35.63 24.18 6.90
N GLY A 340 35.06 24.23 5.70
CA GLY A 340 33.68 24.69 5.50
C GLY A 340 32.65 23.72 6.10
N LEU A 341 32.89 22.39 6.00
CA LEU A 341 31.91 21.36 6.35
C LEU A 341 31.97 20.90 7.81
N THR A 342 33.01 21.22 8.55
CA THR A 342 33.13 20.82 9.96
C THR A 342 31.91 21.27 10.78
N GLY A 343 31.14 20.30 11.30
CA GLY A 343 29.92 20.52 12.09
C GLY A 343 28.71 21.00 11.28
N LYS A 344 28.76 20.97 9.94
CA LYS A 344 27.70 21.44 9.05
C LYS A 344 26.96 20.27 8.40
N ILE A 345 25.93 20.59 7.62
CA ILE A 345 25.23 19.67 6.74
C ILE A 345 25.75 19.91 5.32
N ALA A 346 26.36 18.91 4.70
CA ALA A 346 26.91 19.04 3.35
C ALA A 346 25.79 18.95 2.30
N LEU A 347 25.75 19.90 1.35
CA LEU A 347 24.90 19.81 0.16
C LEU A 347 25.78 19.34 -1.02
N ILE A 348 25.45 18.16 -1.57
CA ILE A 348 26.23 17.49 -2.62
C ILE A 348 25.33 17.18 -3.82
N SER A 349 25.87 17.23 -5.04
CA SER A 349 25.14 16.86 -6.25
C SER A 349 25.16 15.35 -6.47
N ARG A 350 24.03 14.79 -6.94
CA ARG A 350 23.96 13.42 -7.46
C ARG A 350 24.78 13.28 -8.75
N GLY A 351 25.27 12.05 -9.00
CA GLY A 351 25.98 11.68 -10.23
C GLY A 351 27.48 11.42 -10.00
N VAL A 352 28.15 10.95 -11.03
CA VAL A 352 29.57 10.63 -11.12
C VAL A 352 29.99 9.38 -10.34
N CYS A 353 29.69 9.27 -9.05
CA CYS A 353 30.05 8.12 -8.20
C CYS A 353 28.92 7.71 -7.25
N GLY A 354 29.12 6.58 -6.56
CA GLY A 354 28.17 6.02 -5.61
C GLY A 354 27.90 6.94 -4.41
N PHE A 355 26.70 6.84 -3.84
CA PHE A 355 26.26 7.71 -2.75
C PHE A 355 27.10 7.51 -1.47
N ALA A 356 27.43 6.26 -1.13
CA ALA A 356 28.24 5.98 0.07
C ALA A 356 29.60 6.67 0.03
N ILE A 357 30.26 6.73 -1.14
CA ILE A 357 31.53 7.43 -1.33
C ILE A 357 31.40 8.92 -1.01
N LYS A 358 30.34 9.57 -1.53
CA LYS A 358 30.08 11.00 -1.29
C LYS A 358 29.88 11.30 0.20
N VAL A 359 29.09 10.45 0.86
CA VAL A 359 28.78 10.60 2.28
C VAL A 359 30.01 10.34 3.13
N LYS A 360 30.81 9.33 2.77
CA LYS A 360 32.08 9.04 3.48
C LYS A 360 33.06 10.19 3.37
N ASN A 361 33.22 10.80 2.21
CA ASN A 361 34.09 11.97 2.01
C ASN A 361 33.61 13.17 2.85
N ALA A 362 32.29 13.42 2.89
CA ALA A 362 31.72 14.49 3.75
C ALA A 362 31.91 14.20 5.24
N GLN A 363 31.72 12.96 5.67
CA GLN A 363 31.97 12.54 7.06
C GLN A 363 33.43 12.76 7.44
N ASN A 364 34.37 12.36 6.61
CA ASN A 364 35.81 12.55 6.84
C ASN A 364 36.20 14.03 6.90
N ALA A 365 35.44 14.92 6.24
CA ALA A 365 35.57 16.36 6.32
C ALA A 365 34.85 17.00 7.52
N GLY A 366 34.28 16.18 8.42
CA GLY A 366 33.63 16.65 9.64
C GLY A 366 32.17 17.08 9.48
N ALA A 367 31.52 16.78 8.36
CA ALA A 367 30.08 16.99 8.21
C ALA A 367 29.30 16.08 9.17
N LYS A 368 28.17 16.58 9.70
CA LYS A 368 27.31 15.79 10.61
C LYS A 368 26.08 15.18 9.91
N ALA A 369 25.79 15.58 8.69
CA ALA A 369 24.80 14.97 7.81
C ALA A 369 25.07 15.38 6.35
N VAL A 370 24.44 14.67 5.42
CA VAL A 370 24.56 14.97 3.98
C VAL A 370 23.18 15.03 3.34
N MET A 371 22.96 16.07 2.54
CA MET A 371 21.83 16.20 1.63
C MET A 371 22.35 16.06 0.19
N ILE A 372 21.89 15.03 -0.52
CA ILE A 372 22.23 14.82 -1.93
C ILE A 372 21.09 15.37 -2.79
N ALA A 373 21.39 16.47 -3.50
CA ALA A 373 20.44 17.05 -4.46
C ALA A 373 20.42 16.25 -5.76
N ASP A 374 19.23 15.91 -6.20
CA ASP A 374 19.06 15.18 -7.45
C ASP A 374 19.56 15.98 -8.67
N ASN A 375 19.86 15.27 -9.75
CA ASN A 375 20.27 15.82 -11.04
C ASN A 375 19.25 15.63 -12.15
N ALA A 376 18.10 14.98 -11.83
CA ALA A 376 16.96 14.80 -12.72
C ALA A 376 15.65 15.00 -11.92
N ALA A 377 14.60 15.44 -12.60
CA ALA A 377 13.27 15.50 -12.01
C ALA A 377 12.73 14.08 -11.79
N GLU A 378 12.13 13.83 -10.65
CA GLU A 378 11.37 12.63 -10.34
C GLU A 378 9.88 12.95 -10.27
N ASN A 379 9.07 12.05 -10.81
CA ASN A 379 7.62 12.09 -10.64
C ASN A 379 7.25 11.20 -9.45
N ALA A 380 7.47 11.70 -8.25
CA ALA A 380 7.27 11.00 -6.99
C ALA A 380 6.85 11.96 -5.88
N ILE A 381 6.23 11.44 -4.82
CA ILE A 381 5.85 12.20 -3.62
C ILE A 381 7.06 12.39 -2.68
N VAL A 382 7.93 11.40 -2.66
CA VAL A 382 9.14 11.34 -1.84
C VAL A 382 10.32 11.09 -2.79
N PRO A 383 11.44 11.80 -2.63
CA PRO A 383 12.63 11.47 -3.41
C PRO A 383 13.03 10.01 -3.21
N SER A 384 13.48 9.34 -4.25
CA SER A 384 14.03 7.99 -4.13
C SER A 384 15.14 7.96 -3.07
N GLY A 385 15.29 6.85 -2.35
CA GLY A 385 16.35 6.66 -1.36
C GLY A 385 17.76 6.64 -1.98
N LEU A 386 18.76 6.62 -1.11
CA LEU A 386 20.16 6.48 -1.47
C LEU A 386 20.59 5.02 -1.27
N GLY A 387 20.73 4.27 -2.35
CA GLY A 387 21.26 2.91 -2.32
C GLY A 387 22.77 2.86 -2.08
N GLY A 388 23.25 1.71 -1.64
CA GLY A 388 24.66 1.44 -1.38
C GLY A 388 24.90 0.87 0.02
N SER A 389 26.17 0.58 0.34
CA SER A 389 26.59 0.08 1.64
C SER A 389 27.99 0.55 1.95
N ASP A 390 28.19 1.08 3.14
CA ASP A 390 29.50 1.33 3.74
C ASP A 390 29.32 1.33 5.27
N PRO A 391 29.75 0.27 5.99
CA PRO A 391 29.56 0.17 7.44
C PRO A 391 30.37 1.20 8.24
N THR A 392 31.28 1.92 7.60
CA THR A 392 32.07 2.98 8.24
C THR A 392 31.43 4.36 8.16
N VAL A 393 30.32 4.50 7.42
CA VAL A 393 29.50 5.71 7.44
C VAL A 393 28.60 5.68 8.65
N THR A 394 28.69 6.72 9.48
CA THR A 394 27.98 6.83 10.77
C THR A 394 27.09 8.08 10.84
N ILE A 395 27.12 8.95 9.83
CA ILE A 395 26.26 10.13 9.75
C ILE A 395 25.06 9.86 8.87
N PRO A 396 23.89 10.49 9.11
CA PRO A 396 22.72 10.36 8.26
C PRO A 396 22.93 11.04 6.91
N ALA A 397 22.32 10.45 5.87
CA ALA A 397 22.31 11.01 4.53
C ALA A 397 20.91 10.88 3.91
N VAL A 398 20.54 11.88 3.11
CA VAL A 398 19.24 11.93 2.45
C VAL A 398 19.37 12.45 1.02
N ARG A 399 18.41 12.06 0.18
CA ARG A 399 18.18 12.65 -1.13
C ARG A 399 17.06 13.66 -1.07
N ILE A 400 17.20 14.75 -1.80
CA ILE A 400 16.17 15.76 -2.02
C ILE A 400 15.91 15.92 -3.53
N PHE A 401 14.72 16.38 -3.88
CA PHE A 401 14.37 16.64 -5.28
C PHE A 401 15.30 17.67 -5.93
N LEU A 402 15.40 17.61 -7.26
CA LEU A 402 16.17 18.56 -8.04
C LEU A 402 15.74 20.02 -7.76
N SER A 403 14.43 20.26 -7.66
CA SER A 403 13.86 21.60 -7.37
C SER A 403 14.33 22.12 -6.01
N ASP A 404 14.29 21.30 -4.96
CA ASP A 404 14.72 21.67 -3.61
C ASP A 404 16.24 21.92 -3.57
N GLY A 405 16.99 21.07 -4.25
CA GLY A 405 18.43 21.24 -4.42
C GLY A 405 18.80 22.56 -5.13
N ASN A 406 18.04 22.94 -6.14
CA ASN A 406 18.25 24.21 -6.84
C ASN A 406 17.92 25.43 -5.96
N ASN A 407 16.82 25.35 -5.20
CA ASN A 407 16.45 26.39 -4.24
C ASN A 407 17.52 26.56 -3.15
N LEU A 408 18.06 25.45 -2.61
CA LEU A 408 19.15 25.49 -1.64
C LEU A 408 20.46 26.05 -2.24
N ARG A 409 20.81 25.70 -3.48
CA ARG A 409 21.98 26.26 -4.16
C ARG A 409 21.84 27.76 -4.36
N GLU A 410 20.67 28.25 -4.76
CA GLU A 410 20.42 29.70 -4.90
C GLU A 410 20.47 30.39 -3.53
N ALA A 411 19.82 29.82 -2.49
CA ALA A 411 19.85 30.36 -1.14
C ALA A 411 21.28 30.49 -0.57
N THR A 412 22.14 29.53 -0.92
CA THR A 412 23.55 29.50 -0.45
C THR A 412 24.55 30.15 -1.40
N ARG A 413 24.10 30.76 -2.50
CA ARG A 413 24.99 31.34 -3.54
C ARG A 413 25.89 32.46 -3.02
N ARG A 414 25.38 33.27 -2.08
CA ARG A 414 26.10 34.40 -1.47
C ARG A 414 26.77 34.08 -0.14
N ARG A 415 26.99 32.81 0.16
CA ARG A 415 27.58 32.33 1.41
C ARG A 415 29.03 32.76 1.59
N SER A 416 29.48 32.81 2.83
CA SER A 416 30.91 32.82 3.16
C SER A 416 31.52 31.42 3.02
N ARG A 417 32.80 31.27 3.31
CA ARG A 417 33.46 29.95 3.33
C ARG A 417 32.88 29.03 4.40
N THR A 418 32.43 29.55 5.53
CA THR A 418 32.05 28.79 6.73
C THR A 418 30.61 29.04 7.20
N GLY A 419 29.86 29.87 6.47
CA GLY A 419 28.48 30.20 6.85
C GLY A 419 27.62 30.57 5.66
N SER A 420 26.42 30.03 5.57
CA SER A 420 25.44 30.28 4.51
C SER A 420 24.26 31.12 4.99
N GLY A 421 23.96 31.12 6.28
CA GLY A 421 22.74 31.69 6.83
C GLY A 421 21.49 30.82 6.54
N VAL A 422 21.69 29.58 6.05
CA VAL A 422 20.63 28.60 5.79
C VAL A 422 20.80 27.43 6.75
N PHE A 423 19.78 27.14 7.54
CA PHE A 423 19.78 26.07 8.54
C PHE A 423 18.79 24.98 8.16
N VAL A 424 19.13 23.73 8.50
CA VAL A 424 18.26 22.58 8.29
C VAL A 424 18.11 21.80 9.58
N SER A 425 16.88 21.41 9.87
CA SER A 425 16.53 20.39 10.86
C SER A 425 16.12 19.13 10.10
N LEU A 426 16.96 18.09 10.14
CA LEU A 426 16.81 16.84 9.39
C LEU A 426 16.42 15.72 10.35
N GLY A 427 15.24 15.13 10.16
CA GLY A 427 14.72 14.11 11.06
C GLY A 427 13.25 13.78 10.80
N ILE A 428 12.56 13.23 11.79
CA ILE A 428 11.11 13.07 11.79
C ILE A 428 10.49 14.42 12.16
N VAL A 429 10.21 15.26 11.18
CA VAL A 429 9.80 16.66 11.36
C VAL A 429 8.44 17.00 10.75
N ILE A 430 7.80 16.05 10.06
CA ILE A 430 6.47 16.22 9.46
C ILE A 430 5.44 15.50 10.32
N ALA A 431 4.51 16.26 10.92
CA ALA A 431 3.47 15.74 11.81
C ALA A 431 2.30 15.19 10.98
N GLN A 432 2.49 14.01 10.40
CA GLN A 432 1.52 13.35 9.52
C GLN A 432 1.71 11.83 9.60
N TYR A 433 0.64 11.06 9.40
CA TYR A 433 0.73 9.60 9.28
C TYR A 433 1.31 9.21 7.93
N ALA A 434 2.16 8.20 7.90
CA ALA A 434 2.76 7.66 6.68
C ALA A 434 1.68 6.98 5.83
N GLY A 435 1.44 7.48 4.61
CA GLY A 435 0.36 7.00 3.74
C GLY A 435 -1.02 7.61 4.02
N ALA A 436 -1.08 8.72 4.78
CA ALA A 436 -2.28 9.52 4.94
C ALA A 436 -2.03 10.97 4.57
N ASP A 437 -3.07 11.74 4.30
CA ASP A 437 -2.96 13.18 4.10
C ASP A 437 -2.89 13.96 5.44
N ALA A 438 -2.78 15.27 5.37
CA ALA A 438 -2.69 16.13 6.56
C ALA A 438 -3.97 16.12 7.44
N LEU A 439 -5.09 15.62 6.92
CA LEU A 439 -6.33 15.42 7.66
C LEU A 439 -6.46 14.00 8.23
N GLY A 440 -5.45 13.15 8.07
CA GLY A 440 -5.46 11.77 8.53
C GLY A 440 -6.27 10.82 7.65
N ARG A 441 -6.59 11.20 6.40
CA ARG A 441 -7.31 10.34 5.46
C ARG A 441 -6.33 9.44 4.72
N ALA A 442 -6.60 8.13 4.69
CA ALA A 442 -5.74 7.16 4.01
C ALA A 442 -5.60 7.47 2.51
N GLN A 443 -4.38 7.47 2.00
CA GLN A 443 -4.08 7.71 0.59
C GLN A 443 -4.29 6.43 -0.23
N MET A 444 -4.77 6.63 -1.47
CA MET A 444 -4.96 5.56 -2.44
C MET A 444 -3.89 5.62 -3.52
N PHE A 445 -3.52 4.47 -4.05
CA PHE A 445 -2.45 4.34 -5.04
C PHE A 445 -2.85 4.94 -6.40
N VAL A 446 -2.21 6.02 -6.78
CA VAL A 446 -2.47 6.76 -8.04
C VAL A 446 -1.15 7.17 -8.73
N PRO A 447 -0.36 6.20 -9.19
CA PRO A 447 0.92 6.47 -9.84
C PRO A 447 0.72 7.16 -11.20
N ASN A 448 1.74 7.87 -11.63
CA ASN A 448 1.79 8.43 -12.97
C ASN A 448 3.03 7.88 -13.72
N PRO A 449 2.85 7.07 -14.76
CA PRO A 449 1.61 6.78 -15.50
C PRO A 449 0.64 5.85 -14.75
N PHE A 450 -0.64 5.86 -15.19
CA PHE A 450 -1.68 4.97 -14.69
C PHE A 450 -1.28 3.51 -14.87
N GLN A 451 -1.44 2.70 -13.82
CA GLN A 451 -1.17 1.26 -13.83
C GLN A 451 -2.49 0.50 -13.80
N GLY A 452 -2.85 -0.15 -14.92
CA GLY A 452 -4.05 -0.96 -15.02
C GLY A 452 -4.03 -2.12 -14.01
N GLY A 453 -5.16 -2.37 -13.36
CA GLY A 453 -5.28 -3.38 -12.31
C GLY A 453 -4.89 -2.90 -10.92
N SER A 454 -3.99 -1.90 -10.80
CA SER A 454 -3.48 -1.45 -9.50
C SER A 454 -3.99 -0.06 -9.10
N SER A 455 -3.92 0.91 -10.04
CA SER A 455 -4.31 2.30 -9.74
C SER A 455 -5.73 2.41 -9.21
N VAL A 456 -5.93 3.25 -8.20
CA VAL A 456 -7.23 3.58 -7.58
C VAL A 456 -7.83 2.48 -6.70
N SER A 457 -7.49 1.22 -6.94
CA SER A 457 -8.05 0.05 -6.26
C SER A 457 -7.08 -0.57 -5.24
N HIS A 458 -6.12 0.22 -4.76
CA HIS A 458 -5.16 -0.19 -3.72
C HIS A 458 -4.88 0.96 -2.77
N PHE A 459 -4.39 0.64 -1.58
CA PHE A 459 -3.76 1.60 -0.69
C PHE A 459 -2.43 2.10 -1.29
N ASP A 460 -2.02 3.32 -0.90
CA ASP A 460 -0.78 3.89 -1.40
C ASP A 460 0.47 3.24 -0.77
N THR A 461 1.50 3.04 -1.58
CA THR A 461 2.77 2.41 -1.19
C THR A 461 3.63 3.23 -0.21
N THR A 462 3.21 4.44 0.14
CA THR A 462 3.85 5.25 1.18
C THR A 462 3.36 4.91 2.59
N MET A 463 2.42 3.99 2.74
CA MET A 463 1.96 3.53 4.04
C MET A 463 3.08 2.84 4.83
N THR A 464 3.18 3.15 6.10
CA THR A 464 4.07 2.49 7.05
C THR A 464 3.31 2.31 8.36
N ARG A 465 3.02 1.16 8.75
CA ARG A 465 3.18 -0.26 8.25
C ARG A 465 2.60 -0.46 6.85
N ASN A 466 3.24 -1.33 6.05
CA ASN A 466 2.65 -1.77 4.79
C ASN A 466 1.32 -2.49 5.01
N GLN A 467 0.38 -2.25 4.08
CA GLN A 467 -0.98 -2.78 4.15
C GLN A 467 -1.15 -3.94 3.17
N LEU A 468 -2.02 -4.89 3.51
CA LEU A 468 -2.31 -6.04 2.66
C LEU A 468 -2.72 -5.65 1.23
N MET A 469 -3.55 -4.61 1.11
CA MET A 469 -4.07 -4.14 -0.19
C MET A 469 -3.22 -3.02 -0.81
N GLU A 470 -1.91 -3.03 -0.62
CA GLU A 470 -0.98 -2.28 -1.47
C GLU A 470 -0.74 -3.04 -2.79
N PRO A 471 -0.30 -2.37 -3.89
CA PRO A 471 -0.15 -3.02 -5.20
C PRO A 471 1.01 -4.04 -5.27
N ALA A 472 1.73 -4.25 -4.19
CA ALA A 472 2.82 -5.22 -4.07
C ALA A 472 2.73 -5.95 -2.73
N ILE A 473 3.07 -7.24 -2.74
CA ILE A 473 3.19 -8.03 -1.52
C ILE A 473 4.54 -7.72 -0.88
N ASN A 474 4.52 -7.04 0.25
CA ASN A 474 5.70 -6.64 1.02
C ASN A 474 6.08 -7.71 2.05
N GLY A 475 7.38 -7.82 2.37
CA GLY A 475 7.89 -8.86 3.26
C GLY A 475 7.58 -8.66 4.76
N ASP A 476 7.01 -7.52 5.14
CA ASP A 476 6.57 -7.21 6.52
C ASP A 476 5.05 -7.35 6.72
N LEU A 477 4.32 -7.82 5.69
CA LEU A 477 2.92 -8.11 5.81
C LEU A 477 2.67 -9.21 6.84
N THR A 478 1.56 -9.07 7.53
CA THR A 478 1.01 -10.11 8.39
C THR A 478 -0.23 -10.70 7.74
N GLN A 479 -0.66 -11.86 8.18
CA GLN A 479 -1.91 -12.47 7.72
C GLN A 479 -3.15 -11.86 8.42
N SER A 480 -3.03 -10.65 8.97
CA SER A 480 -4.10 -9.91 9.62
C SER A 480 -4.87 -9.03 8.62
N LEU A 481 -6.16 -8.91 8.85
CA LEU A 481 -7.09 -8.11 8.06
C LEU A 481 -7.60 -6.88 8.82
N ILE A 482 -7.20 -6.73 10.09
CA ILE A 482 -7.79 -5.80 11.05
C ILE A 482 -6.72 -4.98 11.80
N PRO A 483 -7.08 -3.79 12.30
CA PRO A 483 -6.23 -3.04 13.23
C PRO A 483 -5.80 -3.87 14.47
N PRO A 484 -4.60 -3.64 15.01
CA PRO A 484 -3.66 -2.56 14.65
C PRO A 484 -2.69 -2.92 13.51
N LEU A 485 -2.90 -4.00 12.79
CA LEU A 485 -1.95 -4.51 11.81
C LEU A 485 -2.34 -4.16 10.37
N ASP A 486 -3.65 -4.02 10.08
CA ASP A 486 -4.13 -3.80 8.72
C ASP A 486 -5.46 -3.04 8.68
N MET A 487 -5.74 -2.32 7.57
CA MET A 487 -6.97 -1.54 7.37
C MET A 487 -7.89 -2.11 6.30
N THR A 488 -7.62 -3.29 5.76
CA THR A 488 -8.41 -3.88 4.67
C THR A 488 -9.86 -4.14 5.10
N PHE A 489 -10.07 -4.75 6.26
CA PHE A 489 -11.42 -4.98 6.75
C PHE A 489 -12.18 -3.70 7.12
N PRO A 490 -11.60 -2.71 7.80
CA PRO A 490 -12.22 -1.38 7.96
C PRO A 490 -12.71 -0.77 6.65
N LEU A 491 -11.95 -0.91 5.55
CA LEU A 491 -12.37 -0.41 4.25
C LEU A 491 -13.56 -1.21 3.70
N LEU A 492 -13.53 -2.53 3.79
CA LEU A 492 -14.65 -3.36 3.39
C LEU A 492 -15.92 -3.05 4.21
N GLN A 493 -15.77 -2.74 5.49
CA GLN A 493 -16.90 -2.29 6.33
C GLN A 493 -17.46 -0.94 5.89
N ASP A 494 -16.62 0.02 5.48
CA ASP A 494 -17.07 1.31 4.93
C ASP A 494 -17.96 1.12 3.70
N ILE A 495 -17.68 0.12 2.86
CA ILE A 495 -18.49 -0.17 1.66
C ILE A 495 -19.69 -1.10 1.95
N GLY A 496 -19.80 -1.69 3.17
CA GLY A 496 -21.02 -2.39 3.60
C GLY A 496 -20.86 -3.85 4.06
N TRP A 497 -19.65 -4.37 4.24
CA TRP A 497 -19.40 -5.69 4.83
C TRP A 497 -19.69 -5.73 6.32
#